data_9d35402fb1ac5d170bb06fcffd334614
#
_entry.id   9d35402fb1ac5d170bb06fcffd334614
#
_cell.length_a   1.000
_cell.length_b   1.000
_cell.length_c   1.000
_cell.angle_alpha   90.00
_cell.angle_beta   90.00
_cell.angle_gamma   90.00
#
_symmetry.space_group_name_H-M   'P 1'
#
loop_
_entity.id
_entity.type
_entity.pdbx_description
1 polymer ?
#
loop_
_entity_poly.entity_id
_entity_poly.type
_entity_poly.pdbx_seq_one_letter_code
_entity_poly.pdbx_strand_id
1 'polypeptide(L)'
;MTRKKRLGVGFVGGGFITRFHIRSWVGVRDADIMGLVDPDGKRASEAAALAKSLRVGRPKIFKSLTEMVADPSIDAVWIGSPNYTRLEVMEEIAHAVLKGKGDLVGVACEKPLGRNVREAKAMLALSRKAGLLDGYLENQVFAPAVVRGKEIVWARGAKLCGPPYLARAAEEHSGPHMPWFWEGTLQGGGVLNDMMCHSVEEARFMLTPPGAPREYLTPVKVSAYAHCLKWQDPEYARILSKTSGGKTNYLRRPAEDFARSLIEYRARNGRTVVVETTTSWCYVGAGLRLTMELLGPEYSMSVNTLDSGLKVFFSRKVQGRAGEDLVEKQNAEVGLMPVVSSEESEYGYTAENRHMVRSFVDGKRPEENFSDGVNVTELLMAAYMSAERDRTIPFPPPGLDAFVPAVARGKWNPKKR
;
A
#
# COMPACT_ATOMS: atom_id res chain seq x y z
N MET A 1 30.83 -0.56 -14.94
CA MET A 1 29.79 0.44 -15.28
C MET A 1 29.99 1.67 -14.42
N THR A 2 30.11 2.84 -15.01
CA THR A 2 30.14 4.11 -14.29
C THR A 2 28.76 4.34 -13.65
N ARG A 3 28.72 4.40 -12.33
CA ARG A 3 27.50 4.55 -11.54
C ARG A 3 26.80 5.86 -11.96
N LYS A 4 25.56 5.77 -12.48
CA LYS A 4 24.77 6.97 -12.76
C LYS A 4 24.50 7.69 -11.45
N LYS A 5 24.82 8.96 -11.39
CA LYS A 5 24.57 9.80 -10.20
C LYS A 5 23.08 10.12 -10.00
N ARG A 6 22.24 9.95 -11.03
CA ARG A 6 20.83 10.33 -11.06
C ARG A 6 20.08 9.38 -11.99
N LEU A 7 18.93 8.85 -11.52
CA LEU A 7 18.13 7.90 -12.28
C LEU A 7 17.03 8.62 -13.08
N GLY A 8 16.75 8.12 -14.28
CA GLY A 8 15.52 8.41 -15.00
C GLY A 8 14.46 7.38 -14.64
N VAL A 9 13.31 7.84 -14.15
CA VAL A 9 12.21 6.97 -13.70
C VAL A 9 11.02 7.08 -14.62
N GLY A 10 10.48 5.92 -15.04
CA GLY A 10 9.24 5.78 -15.76
C GLY A 10 8.10 5.31 -14.84
N PHE A 11 6.91 5.91 -14.96
CA PHE A 11 5.71 5.48 -14.24
C PHE A 11 4.74 4.74 -15.16
N VAL A 12 4.19 3.63 -14.68
CA VAL A 12 3.09 2.89 -15.31
C VAL A 12 1.80 3.20 -14.57
N GLY A 13 0.84 3.82 -15.28
CA GLY A 13 -0.37 4.39 -14.74
C GLY A 13 -0.19 5.86 -14.36
N GLY A 14 -1.12 6.74 -14.78
CA GLY A 14 -1.16 8.18 -14.47
C GLY A 14 -2.28 8.54 -13.47
N GLY A 15 -2.73 7.54 -12.69
CA GLY A 15 -3.84 7.68 -11.74
C GLY A 15 -3.50 8.47 -10.47
N PHE A 16 -4.42 8.38 -9.50
CA PHE A 16 -4.31 9.08 -8.21
C PHE A 16 -2.96 8.79 -7.52
N ILE A 17 -2.61 7.52 -7.31
CA ILE A 17 -1.40 7.17 -6.56
C ILE A 17 -0.12 7.62 -7.26
N THR A 18 -0.05 7.52 -8.58
CA THR A 18 1.09 8.04 -9.35
C THR A 18 1.24 9.55 -9.17
N ARG A 19 0.14 10.30 -9.17
CA ARG A 19 0.20 11.75 -8.92
C ARG A 19 0.64 12.07 -7.48
N PHE A 20 0.30 11.23 -6.53
CA PHE A 20 0.77 11.33 -5.15
C PHE A 20 2.29 11.10 -5.07
N HIS A 21 2.82 10.06 -5.73
CA HIS A 21 4.26 9.88 -5.87
C HIS A 21 4.94 11.06 -6.57
N ILE A 22 4.35 11.61 -7.65
CA ILE A 22 4.91 12.76 -8.34
C ILE A 22 5.04 13.97 -7.40
N ARG A 23 4.05 14.24 -6.54
CA ARG A 23 4.13 15.31 -5.54
C ARG A 23 5.24 15.03 -4.52
N SER A 24 5.33 13.81 -4.01
CA SER A 24 6.38 13.40 -3.08
C SER A 24 7.79 13.50 -3.67
N TRP A 25 7.90 13.48 -5.02
CA TRP A 25 9.19 13.52 -5.74
C TRP A 25 9.95 14.83 -5.52
N VAL A 26 9.29 15.90 -5.07
CA VAL A 26 9.94 17.17 -4.68
C VAL A 26 11.03 16.92 -3.64
N GLY A 27 10.88 15.91 -2.79
CA GLY A 27 11.89 15.49 -1.81
C GLY A 27 12.94 14.50 -2.33
N VAL A 28 12.85 14.03 -3.59
CA VAL A 28 13.78 13.03 -4.16
C VAL A 28 14.85 13.73 -5.00
N ARG A 29 16.11 13.60 -4.59
CA ARG A 29 17.22 14.34 -5.22
C ARG A 29 17.93 13.58 -6.35
N ASP A 30 17.97 12.25 -6.23
CA ASP A 30 18.84 11.40 -7.06
C ASP A 30 18.09 10.78 -8.26
N ALA A 31 16.89 11.26 -8.58
CA ALA A 31 16.12 10.82 -9.74
C ALA A 31 15.24 11.91 -10.33
N ASP A 32 14.96 11.80 -11.63
CA ASP A 32 13.98 12.61 -12.36
C ASP A 32 12.89 11.70 -12.97
N ILE A 33 11.68 12.20 -13.03
CA ILE A 33 10.58 11.53 -13.73
C ILE A 33 10.74 11.79 -15.24
N MET A 34 11.07 10.74 -16.00
CA MET A 34 11.42 10.83 -17.42
C MET A 34 10.39 10.17 -18.34
N GLY A 35 9.54 9.28 -17.82
CA GLY A 35 8.56 8.56 -18.61
C GLY A 35 7.22 8.36 -17.93
N LEU A 36 6.17 8.29 -18.74
CA LEU A 36 4.81 7.93 -18.33
C LEU A 36 4.16 7.07 -19.41
N VAL A 37 3.46 6.02 -18.98
CA VAL A 37 2.59 5.23 -19.83
C VAL A 37 1.26 4.99 -19.11
N ASP A 38 0.15 5.31 -19.76
CA ASP A 38 -1.22 5.03 -19.30
C ASP A 38 -2.11 4.86 -20.53
N PRO A 39 -2.99 3.85 -20.58
CA PRO A 39 -3.93 3.69 -21.70
C PRO A 39 -4.89 4.89 -21.86
N ASP A 40 -5.11 5.68 -20.82
CA ASP A 40 -5.82 6.94 -20.88
C ASP A 40 -4.85 8.11 -21.08
N GLY A 41 -4.78 8.60 -22.31
CA GLY A 41 -3.87 9.70 -22.67
C GLY A 41 -4.12 11.01 -21.91
N LYS A 42 -5.35 11.23 -21.40
CA LYS A 42 -5.66 12.41 -20.56
C LYS A 42 -4.96 12.26 -19.20
N ARG A 43 -5.08 11.08 -18.54
CA ARG A 43 -4.41 10.83 -17.27
C ARG A 43 -2.89 10.93 -17.41
N ALA A 44 -2.31 10.37 -18.48
CA ALA A 44 -0.89 10.51 -18.75
C ALA A 44 -0.46 11.98 -18.91
N SER A 45 -1.26 12.77 -19.64
CA SER A 45 -0.97 14.19 -19.87
C SER A 45 -1.06 15.01 -18.56
N GLU A 46 -2.05 14.77 -17.73
CA GLU A 46 -2.21 15.43 -16.42
C GLU A 46 -1.04 15.11 -15.49
N ALA A 47 -0.64 13.84 -15.40
CA ALA A 47 0.51 13.43 -14.59
C ALA A 47 1.83 14.02 -15.11
N ALA A 48 2.03 14.06 -16.44
CA ALA A 48 3.19 14.70 -17.05
C ALA A 48 3.25 16.20 -16.79
N ALA A 49 2.10 16.89 -16.88
CA ALA A 49 1.99 18.32 -16.58
C ALA A 49 2.32 18.60 -15.12
N LEU A 50 1.84 17.76 -14.20
CA LEU A 50 2.15 17.87 -12.77
C LEU A 50 3.65 17.73 -12.51
N ALA A 51 4.31 16.71 -13.07
CA ALA A 51 5.76 16.53 -12.90
C ALA A 51 6.57 17.75 -13.42
N LYS A 52 6.15 18.32 -14.55
CA LYS A 52 6.77 19.54 -15.10
C LYS A 52 6.54 20.76 -14.20
N SER A 53 5.34 20.97 -13.70
CA SER A 53 4.99 22.10 -12.83
C SER A 53 5.77 22.09 -11.53
N LEU A 54 5.96 20.91 -10.95
CA LEU A 54 6.76 20.69 -9.73
C LEU A 54 8.27 20.66 -9.99
N ARG A 55 8.71 20.71 -11.26
CA ARG A 55 10.12 20.65 -11.67
C ARG A 55 10.84 19.37 -11.21
N VAL A 56 10.11 18.25 -11.13
CA VAL A 56 10.65 16.94 -10.72
C VAL A 56 10.98 16.03 -11.91
N GLY A 57 10.85 16.57 -13.12
CA GLY A 57 11.19 15.89 -14.36
C GLY A 57 10.51 16.49 -15.58
N ARG A 58 10.81 15.91 -16.75
CA ARG A 58 10.17 16.27 -18.03
C ARG A 58 9.74 14.97 -18.73
N PRO A 59 8.74 14.27 -18.17
CA PRO A 59 8.38 12.96 -18.68
C PRO A 59 7.85 13.01 -20.11
N LYS A 60 8.33 12.09 -20.93
CA LYS A 60 7.76 11.73 -22.21
C LYS A 60 6.58 10.79 -21.98
N ILE A 61 5.50 10.97 -22.71
CA ILE A 61 4.37 10.05 -22.72
C ILE A 61 4.63 9.01 -23.80
N PHE A 62 4.75 7.74 -23.39
CA PHE A 62 5.02 6.63 -24.29
C PHE A 62 3.71 5.96 -24.73
N LYS A 63 3.70 5.42 -25.95
CA LYS A 63 2.55 4.69 -26.49
C LYS A 63 2.44 3.28 -25.93
N SER A 64 3.55 2.70 -25.51
CA SER A 64 3.60 1.38 -24.88
C SER A 64 4.66 1.31 -23.80
N LEU A 65 4.50 0.34 -22.90
CA LEU A 65 5.46 0.05 -21.84
C LEU A 65 6.80 -0.41 -22.44
N THR A 66 6.77 -1.26 -23.47
CA THR A 66 7.99 -1.72 -24.17
C THR A 66 8.78 -0.55 -24.76
N GLU A 67 8.12 0.47 -25.33
CA GLU A 67 8.81 1.68 -25.80
C GLU A 67 9.44 2.46 -24.64
N MET A 68 8.76 2.55 -23.50
CA MET A 68 9.29 3.22 -22.32
C MET A 68 10.52 2.50 -21.75
N VAL A 69 10.45 1.18 -21.63
CA VAL A 69 11.57 0.36 -21.14
C VAL A 69 12.77 0.43 -22.06
N ALA A 70 12.55 0.56 -23.37
CA ALA A 70 13.62 0.67 -24.38
C ALA A 70 14.26 2.07 -24.47
N ASP A 71 13.69 3.09 -23.87
CA ASP A 71 14.21 4.44 -23.92
C ASP A 71 15.42 4.59 -22.98
N PRO A 72 16.60 5.01 -23.49
CA PRO A 72 17.84 5.06 -22.70
C PRO A 72 17.82 6.10 -21.56
N SER A 73 16.79 6.94 -21.50
CA SER A 73 16.59 7.84 -20.38
C SER A 73 15.87 7.21 -19.20
N ILE A 74 15.37 5.97 -19.33
CA ILE A 74 14.66 5.23 -18.30
C ILE A 74 15.58 4.20 -17.65
N ASP A 75 15.87 4.37 -16.39
CA ASP A 75 16.72 3.48 -15.58
C ASP A 75 15.92 2.58 -14.64
N ALA A 76 14.73 3.02 -14.23
CA ALA A 76 13.87 2.26 -13.34
C ALA A 76 12.38 2.55 -13.61
N VAL A 77 11.51 1.62 -13.21
CA VAL A 77 10.07 1.72 -13.45
C VAL A 77 9.30 1.64 -12.13
N TRP A 78 8.34 2.54 -11.92
CA TRP A 78 7.34 2.52 -10.85
C TRP A 78 5.99 2.05 -11.37
N ILE A 79 5.45 0.96 -10.82
CA ILE A 79 4.16 0.37 -11.20
C ILE A 79 3.08 0.91 -10.26
N GLY A 80 2.37 1.95 -10.68
CA GLY A 80 1.22 2.56 -9.99
C GLY A 80 -0.13 2.21 -10.63
N SER A 81 -0.17 1.17 -11.47
CA SER A 81 -1.38 0.70 -12.13
C SER A 81 -2.26 -0.16 -11.20
N PRO A 82 -3.56 -0.37 -11.53
CA PRO A 82 -4.46 -1.17 -10.72
C PRO A 82 -3.99 -2.61 -10.49
N ASN A 83 -4.36 -3.23 -9.36
CA ASN A 83 -3.90 -4.55 -8.93
C ASN A 83 -4.01 -5.63 -10.03
N TYR A 84 -5.12 -5.64 -10.77
CA TYR A 84 -5.38 -6.66 -11.79
C TYR A 84 -4.49 -6.55 -13.03
N THR A 85 -3.71 -5.47 -13.18
CA THR A 85 -2.81 -5.26 -14.32
C THR A 85 -1.34 -5.50 -13.98
N ARG A 86 -0.98 -5.54 -12.68
CA ARG A 86 0.42 -5.48 -12.23
C ARG A 86 1.27 -6.66 -12.70
N LEU A 87 0.71 -7.88 -12.67
CA LEU A 87 1.42 -9.06 -13.14
C LEU A 87 1.74 -8.96 -14.64
N GLU A 88 0.77 -8.57 -15.47
CA GLU A 88 0.96 -8.38 -16.92
C GLU A 88 1.99 -7.29 -17.21
N VAL A 89 1.95 -6.19 -16.47
CA VAL A 89 2.95 -5.10 -16.54
C VAL A 89 4.34 -5.63 -16.21
N MET A 90 4.48 -6.40 -15.14
CA MET A 90 5.77 -6.98 -14.75
C MET A 90 6.28 -8.01 -15.76
N GLU A 91 5.39 -8.82 -16.34
CA GLU A 91 5.72 -9.76 -17.43
C GLU A 91 6.28 -9.02 -18.64
N GLU A 92 5.65 -7.91 -19.05
CA GLU A 92 6.12 -7.09 -20.17
C GLU A 92 7.49 -6.45 -19.89
N ILE A 93 7.69 -5.88 -18.67
CA ILE A 93 8.99 -5.34 -18.25
C ILE A 93 10.07 -6.40 -18.30
N ALA A 94 9.83 -7.55 -17.63
CA ALA A 94 10.81 -8.63 -17.57
C ALA A 94 11.14 -9.18 -18.97
N HIS A 95 10.12 -9.33 -19.82
CA HIS A 95 10.32 -9.78 -21.21
C HIS A 95 11.16 -8.78 -22.01
N ALA A 96 10.89 -7.48 -21.91
CA ALA A 96 11.65 -6.44 -22.61
C ALA A 96 13.12 -6.45 -22.18
N VAL A 97 13.40 -6.50 -20.87
CA VAL A 97 14.76 -6.56 -20.33
C VAL A 97 15.50 -7.84 -20.78
N LEU A 98 14.86 -9.00 -20.67
CA LEU A 98 15.45 -10.29 -21.08
C LEU A 98 15.73 -10.37 -22.58
N LYS A 99 15.02 -9.60 -23.41
CA LYS A 99 15.27 -9.46 -24.85
C LYS A 99 16.30 -8.37 -25.19
N GLY A 100 16.92 -7.76 -24.19
CA GLY A 100 17.91 -6.69 -24.40
C GLY A 100 17.32 -5.39 -24.94
N LYS A 101 16.00 -5.17 -24.77
CA LYS A 101 15.34 -3.94 -25.23
C LYS A 101 15.44 -2.76 -24.25
N GLY A 102 15.97 -2.98 -23.05
CA GLY A 102 16.20 -1.94 -22.06
C GLY A 102 17.21 -2.39 -21.01
N ASP A 103 17.83 -1.43 -20.35
CA ASP A 103 18.85 -1.65 -19.30
C ASP A 103 18.37 -1.04 -17.98
N LEU A 104 17.32 -1.62 -17.41
CA LEU A 104 16.77 -1.18 -16.15
C LEU A 104 17.59 -1.70 -14.97
N VAL A 105 17.80 -0.84 -13.97
CA VAL A 105 18.41 -1.23 -12.68
C VAL A 105 17.40 -1.81 -11.70
N GLY A 106 16.13 -1.42 -11.81
CA GLY A 106 15.12 -1.89 -10.87
C GLY A 106 13.69 -1.54 -11.23
N VAL A 107 12.77 -2.14 -10.47
CA VAL A 107 11.34 -1.92 -10.56
C VAL A 107 10.75 -1.75 -9.17
N ALA A 108 9.90 -0.75 -8.96
CA ALA A 108 9.12 -0.58 -7.74
C ALA A 108 7.63 -0.78 -8.05
N CYS A 109 6.90 -1.43 -7.16
CA CYS A 109 5.48 -1.73 -7.38
C CYS A 109 4.65 -1.36 -6.14
N GLU A 110 3.53 -0.69 -6.39
CA GLU A 110 2.53 -0.34 -5.40
C GLU A 110 1.94 -1.57 -4.71
N LYS A 111 1.52 -1.36 -3.47
CA LYS A 111 0.83 -2.34 -2.64
C LYS A 111 -0.64 -2.55 -3.08
N PRO A 112 -1.23 -3.72 -2.78
CA PRO A 112 -0.57 -4.98 -2.49
C PRO A 112 0.19 -5.50 -3.71
N LEU A 113 1.25 -6.28 -3.51
CA LEU A 113 2.11 -6.74 -4.63
C LEU A 113 1.36 -7.58 -5.66
N GLY A 114 0.38 -8.36 -5.20
CA GLY A 114 -0.48 -9.18 -6.06
C GLY A 114 -1.85 -9.39 -5.42
N ARG A 115 -2.83 -9.84 -6.21
CA ARG A 115 -4.18 -10.16 -5.73
C ARG A 115 -4.25 -11.46 -4.91
N ASN A 116 -3.22 -12.28 -4.98
CA ASN A 116 -3.07 -13.56 -4.27
C ASN A 116 -1.59 -13.96 -4.26
N VAL A 117 -1.26 -15.02 -3.50
CA VAL A 117 0.12 -15.48 -3.33
C VAL A 117 0.78 -15.88 -4.63
N ARG A 118 0.07 -16.53 -5.54
CA ARG A 118 0.61 -16.95 -6.84
C ARG A 118 1.06 -15.75 -7.67
N GLU A 119 0.25 -14.69 -7.73
CA GLU A 119 0.61 -13.46 -8.45
C GLU A 119 1.83 -12.78 -7.81
N ALA A 120 1.83 -12.61 -6.48
CA ALA A 120 2.95 -12.01 -5.78
C ALA A 120 4.27 -12.80 -5.97
N LYS A 121 4.21 -14.13 -5.90
CA LYS A 121 5.38 -15.00 -6.18
C LYS A 121 5.83 -14.90 -7.64
N ALA A 122 4.91 -14.76 -8.58
CA ALA A 122 5.24 -14.56 -9.99
C ALA A 122 5.94 -13.21 -10.21
N MET A 123 5.47 -12.12 -9.58
CA MET A 123 6.13 -10.80 -9.61
C MET A 123 7.59 -10.90 -9.14
N LEU A 124 7.82 -11.54 -8.00
CA LEU A 124 9.16 -11.76 -7.44
C LEU A 124 10.03 -12.64 -8.33
N ALA A 125 9.48 -13.70 -8.92
CA ALA A 125 10.23 -14.59 -9.82
C ALA A 125 10.65 -13.87 -11.12
N LEU A 126 9.78 -13.01 -11.65
CA LEU A 126 10.06 -12.21 -12.83
C LEU A 126 11.16 -11.17 -12.59
N SER A 127 11.12 -10.44 -11.46
CA SER A 127 12.15 -9.46 -11.11
C SER A 127 13.52 -10.13 -11.00
N ARG A 128 13.59 -11.26 -10.29
CA ARG A 128 14.82 -12.06 -10.14
C ARG A 128 15.34 -12.59 -11.47
N LYS A 129 14.47 -13.14 -12.31
CA LYS A 129 14.83 -13.67 -13.63
C LYS A 129 15.39 -12.57 -14.53
N ALA A 130 14.82 -11.37 -14.46
CA ALA A 130 15.29 -10.22 -15.22
C ALA A 130 16.53 -9.52 -14.60
N GLY A 131 17.01 -9.97 -13.44
CA GLY A 131 18.16 -9.37 -12.76
C GLY A 131 17.89 -7.98 -12.20
N LEU A 132 16.62 -7.63 -11.95
CA LEU A 132 16.21 -6.32 -11.47
C LEU A 132 16.24 -6.25 -9.94
N LEU A 133 16.69 -5.13 -9.40
CA LEU A 133 16.37 -4.77 -8.03
C LEU A 133 14.85 -4.54 -7.93
N ASP A 134 14.25 -4.95 -6.84
CA ASP A 134 12.81 -4.79 -6.64
C ASP A 134 12.49 -4.01 -5.36
N GLY A 135 11.51 -3.11 -5.44
CA GLY A 135 11.00 -2.29 -4.34
C GLY A 135 9.50 -2.49 -4.17
N TYR A 136 9.07 -2.83 -2.96
CA TYR A 136 7.67 -2.90 -2.57
C TYR A 136 7.28 -1.55 -1.95
N LEU A 137 6.32 -0.87 -2.57
CA LEU A 137 5.92 0.48 -2.15
C LEU A 137 4.93 0.38 -0.99
N GLU A 138 5.49 0.21 0.21
CA GLU A 138 4.78 0.20 1.49
C GLU A 138 5.16 1.47 2.26
N ASN A 139 4.48 2.55 1.93
CA ASN A 139 4.81 3.89 2.39
C ASN A 139 4.76 4.06 3.91
N GLN A 140 3.87 3.36 4.63
CA GLN A 140 3.64 3.59 6.05
C GLN A 140 4.84 3.22 6.92
N VAL A 141 5.65 2.23 6.54
CA VAL A 141 6.90 1.93 7.26
C VAL A 141 7.94 3.06 7.15
N PHE A 142 7.80 3.94 6.17
CA PHE A 142 8.66 5.12 5.97
C PHE A 142 8.06 6.40 6.55
N ALA A 143 6.87 6.35 7.16
CA ALA A 143 6.25 7.52 7.78
C ALA A 143 7.14 8.06 8.91
N PRO A 144 7.41 9.39 8.96
CA PRO A 144 8.35 9.96 9.92
C PRO A 144 8.04 9.62 11.37
N ALA A 145 6.75 9.60 11.74
CA ALA A 145 6.33 9.24 13.10
C ALA A 145 6.63 7.77 13.42
N VAL A 146 6.43 6.85 12.46
CA VAL A 146 6.69 5.41 12.60
C VAL A 146 8.20 5.17 12.74
N VAL A 147 8.99 5.70 11.82
CA VAL A 147 10.46 5.57 11.84
C VAL A 147 11.03 6.11 13.13
N ARG A 148 10.65 7.34 13.50
CA ARG A 148 11.17 7.99 14.70
C ARG A 148 10.73 7.30 15.98
N GLY A 149 9.48 6.85 16.04
CA GLY A 149 8.95 6.09 17.17
C GLY A 149 9.69 4.78 17.36
N LYS A 150 9.93 4.02 16.29
CA LYS A 150 10.72 2.79 16.30
C LYS A 150 12.14 3.04 16.83
N GLU A 151 12.83 4.05 16.30
CA GLU A 151 14.17 4.41 16.76
C GLU A 151 14.22 4.67 18.28
N ILE A 152 13.29 5.48 18.81
CA ILE A 152 13.23 5.83 20.24
C ILE A 152 12.93 4.59 21.08
N VAL A 153 11.92 3.82 20.69
CA VAL A 153 11.49 2.62 21.43
C VAL A 153 12.64 1.61 21.51
N TRP A 154 13.29 1.29 20.40
CA TRP A 154 14.37 0.32 20.39
C TRP A 154 15.67 0.81 21.04
N ALA A 155 16.00 2.10 20.88
CA ALA A 155 17.23 2.64 21.47
C ALA A 155 17.15 2.81 23.00
N ARG A 156 15.94 2.98 23.55
CA ARG A 156 15.73 3.25 24.99
C ARG A 156 14.92 2.15 25.66
N GLY A 157 13.62 2.05 25.36
CA GLY A 157 12.69 1.14 26.04
C GLY A 157 13.10 -0.31 25.91
N ALA A 158 13.27 -0.80 24.68
CA ALA A 158 13.63 -2.17 24.42
C ALA A 158 15.01 -2.57 24.97
N LYS A 159 15.96 -1.64 24.92
CA LYS A 159 17.32 -1.87 25.45
C LYS A 159 17.35 -2.05 26.96
N LEU A 160 16.48 -1.36 27.70
CA LEU A 160 16.47 -1.37 29.16
C LEU A 160 15.50 -2.41 29.74
N CYS A 161 14.33 -2.55 29.12
CA CYS A 161 13.21 -3.29 29.70
C CYS A 161 12.81 -4.51 28.87
N GLY A 162 13.45 -4.73 27.71
CA GLY A 162 13.14 -5.83 26.78
C GLY A 162 12.29 -5.40 25.58
N PRO A 163 12.26 -6.22 24.51
CA PRO A 163 11.64 -5.88 23.25
C PRO A 163 10.11 -5.73 23.35
N PRO A 164 9.49 -4.97 22.44
CA PRO A 164 8.04 -4.88 22.35
C PRO A 164 7.43 -6.24 22.04
N TYR A 165 6.17 -6.45 22.45
CA TYR A 165 5.49 -7.73 22.34
C TYR A 165 4.09 -7.64 21.72
N LEU A 166 3.52 -6.44 21.58
CA LEU A 166 2.22 -6.22 20.98
C LEU A 166 2.25 -4.96 20.13
N ALA A 167 1.77 -5.08 18.91
CA ALA A 167 1.44 -3.94 18.06
C ALA A 167 -0.04 -3.99 17.65
N ARG A 168 -0.68 -2.83 17.60
CA ARG A 168 -2.02 -2.63 17.04
C ARG A 168 -1.91 -1.61 15.94
N ALA A 169 -2.39 -1.96 14.74
CA ALA A 169 -2.40 -1.06 13.60
C ALA A 169 -3.77 -1.04 12.94
N ALA A 170 -4.24 0.14 12.58
CA ALA A 170 -5.50 0.28 11.87
C ALA A 170 -5.40 1.33 10.77
N GLU A 171 -6.02 1.01 9.65
CA GLU A 171 -6.26 1.94 8.56
C GLU A 171 -7.74 1.96 8.21
N GLU A 172 -8.36 3.14 8.27
CA GLU A 172 -9.79 3.29 8.14
C GLU A 172 -10.15 4.59 7.40
N HIS A 173 -11.06 4.49 6.45
CA HIS A 173 -11.63 5.64 5.72
C HIS A 173 -13.04 5.34 5.20
N SER A 174 -13.66 6.29 4.48
CA SER A 174 -15.05 6.18 4.01
C SER A 174 -15.24 5.35 2.73
N GLY A 175 -14.20 4.70 2.24
CA GLY A 175 -14.20 3.89 1.02
C GLY A 175 -13.34 4.48 -0.10
N PRO A 176 -12.93 3.64 -1.06
CA PRO A 176 -12.06 4.04 -2.17
C PRO A 176 -12.79 4.86 -3.23
N HIS A 177 -12.05 5.75 -3.92
CA HIS A 177 -12.61 6.64 -4.93
C HIS A 177 -12.87 5.97 -6.28
N MET A 178 -12.07 4.95 -6.63
CA MET A 178 -12.17 4.32 -7.95
C MET A 178 -13.07 3.08 -7.92
N PRO A 179 -13.97 2.92 -8.90
CA PRO A 179 -14.93 1.82 -8.93
C PRO A 179 -14.31 0.41 -8.87
N TRP A 180 -13.13 0.20 -9.44
CA TRP A 180 -12.50 -1.11 -9.50
C TRP A 180 -12.08 -1.66 -8.12
N PHE A 181 -11.84 -0.79 -7.12
CA PHE A 181 -11.56 -1.24 -5.75
C PHE A 181 -12.74 -1.98 -5.12
N TRP A 182 -13.97 -1.59 -5.49
CA TRP A 182 -15.20 -2.22 -5.00
C TRP A 182 -15.50 -3.57 -5.65
N GLU A 183 -14.76 -3.92 -6.71
CA GLU A 183 -14.91 -5.17 -7.44
C GLU A 183 -13.84 -6.17 -6.98
N GLY A 184 -14.21 -7.09 -6.08
CA GLY A 184 -13.27 -8.06 -5.49
C GLY A 184 -12.48 -8.88 -6.52
N THR A 185 -13.07 -9.14 -7.70
CA THR A 185 -12.40 -9.83 -8.81
C THR A 185 -11.25 -9.04 -9.43
N LEU A 186 -11.32 -7.70 -9.39
CA LEU A 186 -10.29 -6.81 -9.90
C LEU A 186 -9.25 -6.48 -8.80
N GLN A 187 -9.75 -6.18 -7.62
CA GLN A 187 -8.93 -5.78 -6.48
C GLN A 187 -8.20 -6.97 -5.83
N GLY A 188 -8.77 -8.19 -5.91
CA GLY A 188 -8.24 -9.39 -5.25
C GLY A 188 -8.88 -9.67 -3.91
N GLY A 189 -9.83 -8.85 -3.50
CA GLY A 189 -10.55 -8.86 -2.22
C GLY A 189 -11.35 -7.59 -2.04
N GLY A 190 -11.67 -7.25 -0.81
CA GLY A 190 -12.21 -5.95 -0.41
C GLY A 190 -11.19 -5.19 0.44
N VAL A 191 -11.65 -4.60 1.55
CA VAL A 191 -10.82 -3.78 2.43
C VAL A 191 -9.64 -4.54 3.04
N LEU A 192 -9.77 -5.84 3.29
CA LEU A 192 -8.68 -6.66 3.81
C LEU A 192 -7.49 -6.66 2.86
N ASN A 193 -7.71 -6.92 1.57
CA ASN A 193 -6.62 -6.93 0.59
C ASN A 193 -6.11 -5.52 0.25
N ASP A 194 -6.97 -4.50 0.33
CA ASP A 194 -6.61 -3.12 0.00
C ASP A 194 -5.73 -2.47 1.08
N MET A 195 -6.12 -2.60 2.34
CA MET A 195 -5.58 -1.77 3.41
C MET A 195 -4.84 -2.56 4.49
N MET A 196 -5.22 -3.82 4.76
CA MET A 196 -4.55 -4.60 5.81
C MET A 196 -3.09 -4.91 5.49
N CYS A 197 -2.67 -4.82 4.23
CA CYS A 197 -1.27 -4.93 3.83
C CYS A 197 -0.40 -3.91 4.59
N HIS A 198 -0.84 -2.66 4.70
CA HIS A 198 -0.17 -1.63 5.48
C HIS A 198 -0.08 -2.02 6.96
N SER A 199 -1.23 -2.28 7.58
CA SER A 199 -1.30 -2.53 9.02
C SER A 199 -0.48 -3.75 9.46
N VAL A 200 -0.45 -4.81 8.63
CA VAL A 200 0.36 -6.02 8.90
C VAL A 200 1.84 -5.71 8.82
N GLU A 201 2.27 -5.00 7.78
CA GLU A 201 3.69 -4.74 7.55
C GLU A 201 4.24 -3.69 8.51
N GLU A 202 3.52 -2.60 8.74
CA GLU A 202 3.87 -1.57 9.70
C GLU A 202 4.05 -2.16 11.12
N ALA A 203 3.08 -2.97 11.57
CA ALA A 203 3.15 -3.62 12.87
C ALA A 203 4.36 -4.57 12.97
N ARG A 204 4.60 -5.41 11.95
CA ARG A 204 5.78 -6.28 11.88
C ARG A 204 7.07 -5.45 11.91
N PHE A 205 7.13 -4.39 11.12
CA PHE A 205 8.29 -3.48 11.08
C PHE A 205 8.62 -2.92 12.46
N MET A 206 7.61 -2.41 13.18
CA MET A 206 7.78 -1.84 14.52
C MET A 206 8.27 -2.86 15.55
N LEU A 207 7.80 -4.12 15.46
CA LEU A 207 8.16 -5.21 16.37
C LEU A 207 9.51 -5.86 16.04
N THR A 208 10.11 -5.52 14.90
CA THR A 208 11.42 -6.03 14.47
C THR A 208 12.53 -5.06 14.89
N PRO A 209 13.63 -5.52 15.52
CA PRO A 209 14.76 -4.64 15.88
C PRO A 209 15.32 -3.92 14.65
N PRO A 210 15.80 -2.67 14.78
CA PRO A 210 16.49 -1.99 13.69
C PRO A 210 17.64 -2.82 13.12
N GLY A 211 17.68 -2.97 11.80
CA GLY A 211 18.69 -3.76 11.08
C GLY A 211 18.57 -5.28 11.21
N ALA A 212 17.60 -5.79 11.96
CA ALA A 212 17.33 -7.22 11.98
C ALA A 212 16.58 -7.67 10.71
N PRO A 213 16.84 -8.88 10.21
CA PRO A 213 16.14 -9.41 9.06
C PRO A 213 14.67 -9.71 9.39
N ARG A 214 13.82 -9.77 8.34
CA ARG A 214 12.39 -10.06 8.47
C ARG A 214 12.11 -11.33 9.26
N GLU A 215 12.92 -12.35 9.10
CA GLU A 215 12.84 -13.66 9.77
C GLU A 215 13.07 -13.58 11.28
N TYR A 216 13.36 -12.39 11.83
CA TYR A 216 13.34 -12.16 13.28
C TYR A 216 11.98 -12.51 13.89
N LEU A 217 10.89 -12.27 13.15
CA LEU A 217 9.51 -12.64 13.49
C LEU A 217 9.00 -13.68 12.48
N THR A 218 8.68 -14.88 12.97
CA THR A 218 8.07 -15.95 12.18
C THR A 218 6.60 -16.05 12.52
N PRO A 219 5.66 -15.87 11.55
CA PRO A 219 4.24 -16.06 11.80
C PRO A 219 3.94 -17.52 12.21
N VAL A 220 3.04 -17.69 13.18
CA VAL A 220 2.68 -19.03 13.72
C VAL A 220 1.23 -19.37 13.44
N LYS A 221 0.33 -18.40 13.62
CA LYS A 221 -1.10 -18.58 13.36
C LYS A 221 -1.78 -17.25 13.08
N VAL A 222 -2.91 -17.32 12.40
CA VAL A 222 -3.75 -16.16 12.03
C VAL A 222 -5.19 -16.43 12.40
N SER A 223 -5.84 -15.45 13.03
CA SER A 223 -7.28 -15.39 13.26
C SER A 223 -7.83 -14.12 12.65
N ALA A 224 -8.89 -14.20 11.84
CA ALA A 224 -9.44 -13.02 11.18
C ALA A 224 -10.95 -13.09 11.01
N TYR A 225 -11.55 -11.90 10.92
CA TYR A 225 -12.96 -11.68 10.59
C TYR A 225 -13.07 -10.68 9.44
N ALA A 226 -14.02 -10.93 8.54
CA ALA A 226 -14.30 -10.05 7.41
C ALA A 226 -15.82 -9.93 7.22
N HIS A 227 -16.32 -8.70 7.17
CA HIS A 227 -17.76 -8.42 7.13
C HIS A 227 -18.10 -7.30 6.13
N CYS A 228 -19.36 -7.28 5.67
CA CYS A 228 -20.00 -6.09 5.15
C CYS A 228 -20.82 -5.45 6.26
N LEU A 229 -20.50 -4.25 6.66
CA LEU A 229 -21.19 -3.52 7.73
C LEU A 229 -22.08 -2.41 7.18
N LYS A 230 -21.47 -1.46 6.45
CA LYS A 230 -22.16 -0.26 5.94
C LYS A 230 -22.67 -0.44 4.52
N TRP A 231 -21.82 -0.87 3.61
CA TRP A 231 -22.09 -0.78 2.18
C TRP A 231 -23.02 -1.87 1.63
N GLN A 232 -23.39 -2.88 2.45
CA GLN A 232 -24.46 -3.82 2.14
C GLN A 232 -25.87 -3.25 2.38
N ASP A 233 -26.01 -2.14 3.11
CA ASP A 233 -27.28 -1.46 3.26
C ASP A 233 -27.75 -0.95 1.89
N PRO A 234 -29.03 -1.19 1.50
CA PRO A 234 -29.53 -0.81 0.18
C PRO A 234 -29.44 0.67 -0.12
N GLU A 235 -29.51 1.53 0.87
CA GLU A 235 -29.38 2.98 0.70
C GLU A 235 -27.95 3.35 0.33
N TYR A 236 -26.96 2.90 1.09
CA TYR A 236 -25.54 3.18 0.82
C TYR A 236 -25.07 2.50 -0.47
N ALA A 237 -25.49 1.27 -0.74
CA ALA A 237 -25.19 0.59 -2.00
C ALA A 237 -25.74 1.35 -3.22
N ARG A 238 -26.91 1.99 -3.09
CA ARG A 238 -27.52 2.82 -4.13
C ARG A 238 -26.75 4.11 -4.33
N ILE A 239 -26.31 4.76 -3.24
CA ILE A 239 -25.44 5.94 -3.28
C ILE A 239 -24.13 5.59 -4.02
N LEU A 240 -23.48 4.49 -3.65
CA LEU A 240 -22.25 4.02 -4.29
C LEU A 240 -22.44 3.74 -5.78
N SER A 241 -23.52 3.07 -6.16
CA SER A 241 -23.84 2.83 -7.57
C SER A 241 -24.00 4.14 -8.34
N LYS A 242 -24.70 5.12 -7.78
CA LYS A 242 -24.90 6.45 -8.39
C LYS A 242 -23.59 7.19 -8.55
N THR A 243 -22.75 7.26 -7.51
CA THR A 243 -21.49 8.00 -7.53
C THR A 243 -20.45 7.34 -8.45
N SER A 244 -20.51 6.02 -8.61
CA SER A 244 -19.67 5.28 -9.56
C SER A 244 -20.16 5.31 -11.02
N GLY A 245 -21.23 6.05 -11.31
CA GLY A 245 -21.84 6.06 -12.65
C GLY A 245 -22.40 4.71 -13.08
N GLY A 246 -22.94 3.93 -12.14
CA GLY A 246 -23.50 2.59 -12.37
C GLY A 246 -22.46 1.47 -12.52
N LYS A 247 -21.16 1.79 -12.40
CA LYS A 247 -20.08 0.81 -12.56
C LYS A 247 -19.96 -0.16 -11.40
N THR A 248 -20.45 0.19 -10.21
CA THR A 248 -20.39 -0.64 -9.01
C THR A 248 -21.80 -1.09 -8.60
N ASN A 249 -22.00 -2.40 -8.49
CA ASN A 249 -23.24 -2.98 -7.94
C ASN A 249 -22.90 -3.84 -6.71
N TYR A 250 -22.77 -3.17 -5.59
CA TYR A 250 -22.30 -3.79 -4.34
C TYR A 250 -23.31 -4.80 -3.75
N LEU A 251 -24.61 -4.64 -4.01
CA LEU A 251 -25.63 -5.63 -3.57
C LEU A 251 -25.51 -6.95 -4.34
N ARG A 252 -25.09 -6.90 -5.60
CA ARG A 252 -24.91 -8.09 -6.44
C ARG A 252 -23.55 -8.75 -6.26
N ARG A 253 -22.50 -7.94 -6.07
CA ARG A 253 -21.12 -8.37 -5.89
C ARG A 253 -20.50 -7.65 -4.69
N PRO A 254 -20.88 -8.06 -3.48
CA PRO A 254 -20.33 -7.43 -2.28
C PRO A 254 -18.87 -7.82 -2.11
N ALA A 255 -18.10 -6.88 -1.53
CA ALA A 255 -16.80 -7.14 -0.94
C ALA A 255 -16.87 -6.82 0.55
N GLU A 256 -15.95 -7.31 1.35
CA GLU A 256 -15.89 -6.90 2.75
C GLU A 256 -15.48 -5.43 2.85
N ASP A 257 -16.17 -4.68 3.69
CA ASP A 257 -15.91 -3.26 3.99
C ASP A 257 -15.34 -3.06 5.41
N PHE A 258 -15.19 -4.17 6.14
CA PHE A 258 -14.54 -4.27 7.43
C PHE A 258 -13.78 -5.58 7.55
N ALA A 259 -12.56 -5.52 8.07
CA ALA A 259 -11.80 -6.70 8.45
C ALA A 259 -10.93 -6.43 9.69
N ARG A 260 -10.74 -7.48 10.49
CA ARG A 260 -9.85 -7.50 11.64
C ARG A 260 -9.05 -8.79 11.65
N SER A 261 -7.76 -8.73 12.00
CA SER A 261 -6.96 -9.93 12.21
C SER A 261 -6.11 -9.86 13.47
N LEU A 262 -5.81 -11.06 13.99
CA LEU A 262 -4.84 -11.30 15.05
C LEU A 262 -3.79 -12.26 14.50
N ILE A 263 -2.53 -11.84 14.49
CA ILE A 263 -1.41 -12.66 14.00
C ILE A 263 -0.45 -12.91 15.17
N GLU A 264 -0.22 -14.18 15.47
CA GLU A 264 0.80 -14.56 16.43
C GLU A 264 2.11 -14.84 15.71
N TYR A 265 3.19 -14.24 16.19
CA TYR A 265 4.54 -14.48 15.73
C TYR A 265 5.38 -15.14 16.82
N ARG A 266 6.38 -15.90 16.39
CA ARG A 266 7.50 -16.36 17.22
C ARG A 266 8.71 -15.52 16.90
N ALA A 267 9.21 -14.75 17.86
CA ALA A 267 10.46 -14.04 17.72
C ALA A 267 11.64 -14.99 17.81
N ARG A 268 12.79 -14.62 17.22
CA ARG A 268 14.02 -15.44 17.21
C ARG A 268 14.47 -15.87 18.60
N ASN A 269 14.17 -15.09 19.64
CA ASN A 269 14.45 -15.42 21.05
C ASN A 269 13.42 -16.36 21.69
N GLY A 270 12.47 -16.91 20.93
CA GLY A 270 11.45 -17.83 21.39
C GLY A 270 10.20 -17.17 22.00
N ARG A 271 10.17 -15.84 22.17
CA ARG A 271 9.01 -15.14 22.73
C ARG A 271 7.85 -15.08 21.72
N THR A 272 6.64 -15.15 22.24
CA THR A 272 5.44 -14.85 21.47
C THR A 272 5.27 -13.34 21.36
N VAL A 273 4.94 -12.89 20.16
CA VAL A 273 4.65 -11.50 19.82
C VAL A 273 3.32 -11.47 19.06
N VAL A 274 2.51 -10.47 19.30
CA VAL A 274 1.15 -10.38 18.75
C VAL A 274 0.97 -9.10 17.94
N VAL A 275 0.32 -9.25 16.80
CA VAL A 275 -0.13 -8.15 15.95
C VAL A 275 -1.65 -8.19 15.86
N GLU A 276 -2.31 -7.09 16.19
CA GLU A 276 -3.72 -6.84 15.95
C GLU A 276 -3.86 -5.83 14.81
N THR A 277 -4.68 -6.15 13.81
CA THR A 277 -4.95 -5.22 12.71
C THR A 277 -6.43 -5.02 12.51
N THR A 278 -6.82 -3.80 12.14
CA THR A 278 -8.20 -3.46 11.76
C THR A 278 -8.18 -2.59 10.51
N THR A 279 -9.05 -2.91 9.56
CA THR A 279 -9.22 -2.09 8.35
C THR A 279 -10.69 -1.89 8.03
N SER A 280 -11.07 -0.69 7.57
CA SER A 280 -12.48 -0.39 7.34
C SER A 280 -12.69 0.68 6.25
N TRP A 281 -13.65 0.40 5.35
CA TRP A 281 -14.25 1.39 4.45
C TRP A 281 -15.53 2.01 5.04
N CYS A 282 -15.80 1.77 6.33
CA CYS A 282 -17.00 2.24 7.02
C CYS A 282 -16.76 3.46 7.91
N TYR A 283 -15.51 3.90 8.03
CA TYR A 283 -15.16 5.01 8.90
C TYR A 283 -15.77 6.32 8.40
N VAL A 284 -16.40 7.04 9.31
CA VAL A 284 -16.96 8.37 9.07
C VAL A 284 -16.21 9.37 9.93
N GLY A 285 -15.37 10.16 9.28
CA GLY A 285 -14.51 11.14 9.95
C GLY A 285 -13.82 12.04 8.94
N ALA A 286 -12.89 12.83 9.41
CA ALA A 286 -12.26 13.89 8.65
C ALA A 286 -11.04 13.39 7.85
N GLY A 287 -11.12 12.24 7.21
CA GLY A 287 -10.06 11.80 6.31
C GLY A 287 -9.56 10.37 6.58
N LEU A 288 -8.34 10.09 6.16
CA LEU A 288 -7.67 8.81 6.35
C LEU A 288 -7.15 8.68 7.79
N ARG A 289 -7.72 7.74 8.54
CA ARG A 289 -7.32 7.44 9.90
C ARG A 289 -6.32 6.30 9.91
N LEU A 290 -5.06 6.61 10.16
CA LEU A 290 -4.02 5.65 10.45
C LEU A 290 -3.71 5.69 11.95
N THR A 291 -3.78 4.55 12.62
CA THR A 291 -3.40 4.44 14.02
C THR A 291 -2.44 3.28 14.21
N MET A 292 -1.41 3.53 14.99
CA MET A 292 -0.43 2.54 15.40
C MET A 292 -0.20 2.64 16.90
N GLU A 293 -0.24 1.51 17.60
CA GLU A 293 0.19 1.38 18.98
C GLU A 293 1.25 0.28 19.10
N LEU A 294 2.27 0.54 19.90
CA LEU A 294 3.32 -0.44 20.21
C LEU A 294 3.50 -0.50 21.73
N LEU A 295 3.46 -1.71 22.28
CA LEU A 295 3.57 -1.95 23.70
C LEU A 295 4.77 -2.84 24.02
N GLY A 296 5.53 -2.43 25.01
CA GLY A 296 6.61 -3.21 25.65
C GLY A 296 6.43 -3.25 27.17
N PRO A 297 7.39 -3.87 27.90
CA PRO A 297 7.24 -4.12 29.33
C PRO A 297 6.98 -2.86 30.19
N GLU A 298 7.69 -1.76 29.88
CA GLU A 298 7.62 -0.50 30.64
C GLU A 298 7.51 0.72 29.73
N TYR A 299 6.99 0.53 28.51
CA TYR A 299 6.83 1.62 27.54
C TYR A 299 5.70 1.33 26.55
N SER A 300 5.15 2.38 26.01
CA SER A 300 4.22 2.36 24.89
C SER A 300 4.53 3.49 23.91
N MET A 301 4.04 3.33 22.70
CA MET A 301 4.07 4.34 21.65
C MET A 301 2.72 4.35 20.96
N SER A 302 2.25 5.53 20.52
CA SER A 302 1.08 5.66 19.68
C SER A 302 1.29 6.70 18.57
N VAL A 303 0.68 6.45 17.43
CA VAL A 303 0.56 7.38 16.29
C VAL A 303 -0.91 7.44 15.90
N ASN A 304 -1.38 8.64 15.53
CA ASN A 304 -2.71 8.84 14.96
C ASN A 304 -2.64 10.02 13.97
N THR A 305 -2.88 9.76 12.70
CA THR A 305 -2.79 10.80 11.65
C THR A 305 -3.82 11.90 11.77
N LEU A 306 -4.95 11.65 12.44
CA LEU A 306 -5.99 12.66 12.67
C LEU A 306 -5.71 13.53 13.92
N ASP A 307 -4.68 13.22 14.68
CA ASP A 307 -4.23 14.07 15.79
C ASP A 307 -3.21 15.11 15.30
N SER A 308 -3.63 15.88 14.31
CA SER A 308 -2.81 16.92 13.68
C SER A 308 -2.81 18.21 14.50
N GLY A 309 -1.70 18.96 14.43
CA GLY A 309 -1.58 20.28 15.05
C GLY A 309 -2.47 21.36 14.43
N LEU A 310 -2.85 21.19 13.16
CA LEU A 310 -3.74 22.09 12.45
C LEU A 310 -5.17 21.56 12.47
N LYS A 311 -6.10 22.39 12.95
CA LYS A 311 -7.54 22.10 12.93
C LYS A 311 -8.29 23.33 12.42
N VAL A 312 -9.21 23.12 11.46
CA VAL A 312 -10.03 24.17 10.90
C VAL A 312 -11.50 23.87 11.18
N PHE A 313 -12.25 24.86 11.63
CA PHE A 313 -13.68 24.73 11.85
C PHE A 313 -14.46 25.43 10.74
N PHE A 314 -15.33 24.70 10.07
CA PHE A 314 -16.29 25.25 9.12
C PHE A 314 -17.70 25.19 9.69
N SER A 315 -18.38 26.32 9.68
CA SER A 315 -19.81 26.36 9.99
C SER A 315 -20.63 25.91 8.77
N ARG A 316 -21.89 25.53 9.00
CA ARG A 316 -22.85 25.15 7.97
C ARG A 316 -23.06 26.19 6.85
N LYS A 317 -22.55 27.42 6.99
CA LYS A 317 -22.58 28.47 5.96
C LYS A 317 -21.46 28.32 4.94
N VAL A 318 -20.40 27.57 5.28
CA VAL A 318 -19.27 27.29 4.40
C VAL A 318 -19.50 25.90 3.82
N GLN A 319 -20.43 25.81 2.87
CA GLN A 319 -20.70 24.59 2.11
C GLN A 319 -20.41 24.85 0.65
N GLY A 320 -19.82 23.91 -0.04
CA GLY A 320 -19.62 23.99 -1.47
C GLY A 320 -18.39 23.24 -1.96
N ARG A 321 -18.38 23.02 -3.26
CA ARG A 321 -17.31 22.32 -3.97
C ARG A 321 -16.13 23.21 -4.36
N ALA A 322 -16.12 24.45 -3.93
CA ALA A 322 -15.06 25.39 -4.23
C ALA A 322 -13.95 25.22 -3.20
N GLY A 323 -13.08 24.31 -3.45
CA GLY A 323 -11.94 24.07 -2.58
C GLY A 323 -11.26 22.75 -2.87
N GLU A 324 -10.08 22.67 -2.39
CA GLU A 324 -9.26 21.47 -2.33
C GLU A 324 -9.72 20.64 -1.13
N ASP A 325 -9.72 19.30 -1.25
CA ASP A 325 -9.86 18.44 -0.08
C ASP A 325 -8.74 18.76 0.91
N LEU A 326 -9.10 19.04 2.16
CA LEU A 326 -8.14 19.42 3.20
C LEU A 326 -7.25 18.25 3.60
N VAL A 327 -7.75 17.03 3.44
CA VAL A 327 -7.04 15.77 3.68
C VAL A 327 -7.55 14.70 2.74
N GLU A 328 -6.71 13.71 2.46
CA GLU A 328 -7.11 12.54 1.67
C GLU A 328 -8.32 11.85 2.29
N LYS A 329 -9.27 11.40 1.45
CA LYS A 329 -10.50 10.70 1.88
C LYS A 329 -11.42 11.52 2.78
N GLN A 330 -11.34 12.83 2.75
CA GLN A 330 -12.27 13.70 3.44
C GLN A 330 -13.72 13.41 3.01
N ASN A 331 -14.62 13.27 3.97
CA ASN A 331 -16.04 13.00 3.74
C ASN A 331 -16.99 13.93 4.50
N ALA A 332 -16.45 14.98 5.09
CA ALA A 332 -17.20 16.02 5.77
C ALA A 332 -16.68 17.40 5.34
N GLU A 333 -17.60 18.36 5.17
CA GLU A 333 -17.28 19.72 4.74
C GLU A 333 -17.57 20.77 5.81
N VAL A 334 -18.13 20.33 6.96
CA VAL A 334 -18.49 21.22 8.06
C VAL A 334 -18.08 20.60 9.40
N GLY A 335 -17.84 21.45 10.40
CA GLY A 335 -17.39 21.06 11.72
C GLY A 335 -15.88 21.23 11.88
N LEU A 336 -15.33 20.55 12.88
CA LEU A 336 -13.91 20.59 13.17
C LEU A 336 -13.17 19.58 12.29
N MET A 337 -12.30 20.10 11.42
CA MET A 337 -11.49 19.31 10.50
C MET A 337 -10.03 19.28 10.97
N PRO A 338 -9.45 18.13 11.28
CA PRO A 338 -8.01 17.99 11.35
C PRO A 338 -7.44 18.10 9.91
N VAL A 339 -6.33 18.80 9.76
CA VAL A 339 -5.65 19.01 8.49
C VAL A 339 -4.24 18.48 8.58
N VAL A 340 -3.90 17.54 7.71
CA VAL A 340 -2.52 17.06 7.54
C VAL A 340 -1.81 18.03 6.62
N SER A 341 -0.78 18.70 7.11
CA SER A 341 -0.12 19.81 6.39
C SER A 341 0.69 19.37 5.16
N SER A 342 1.15 18.12 5.13
CA SER A 342 1.91 17.54 4.02
C SER A 342 1.71 16.02 4.00
N GLU A 343 0.63 15.56 3.36
CA GLU A 343 0.28 14.14 3.30
C GLU A 343 1.39 13.29 2.68
N GLU A 344 2.03 13.77 1.61
CA GLU A 344 3.10 13.07 0.93
C GLU A 344 4.31 12.79 1.84
N SER A 345 4.53 13.66 2.83
CA SER A 345 5.60 13.51 3.82
C SER A 345 5.15 12.72 5.03
N GLU A 346 4.00 13.09 5.61
CA GLU A 346 3.47 12.50 6.85
C GLU A 346 3.13 11.01 6.68
N TYR A 347 2.59 10.63 5.51
CA TYR A 347 2.28 9.23 5.20
C TYR A 347 3.49 8.42 4.68
N GLY A 348 4.68 9.04 4.57
CA GLY A 348 5.92 8.33 4.26
C GLY A 348 6.34 8.28 2.80
N TYR A 349 5.52 8.69 1.82
CA TYR A 349 5.82 8.58 0.39
C TYR A 349 7.12 9.27 -0.03
N THR A 350 7.41 10.45 0.54
CA THR A 350 8.66 11.17 0.24
C THR A 350 9.88 10.38 0.70
N ALA A 351 9.83 9.80 1.90
CA ALA A 351 10.93 9.01 2.45
C ALA A 351 11.07 7.67 1.73
N GLU A 352 9.96 7.00 1.42
CA GLU A 352 9.90 5.78 0.64
C GLU A 352 10.56 5.95 -0.74
N ASN A 353 10.10 6.92 -1.54
CA ASN A 353 10.65 7.15 -2.87
C ASN A 353 12.14 7.52 -2.82
N ARG A 354 12.55 8.30 -1.83
CA ARG A 354 13.97 8.59 -1.59
C ARG A 354 14.77 7.33 -1.28
N HIS A 355 14.24 6.45 -0.43
CA HIS A 355 14.86 5.18 -0.07
C HIS A 355 14.98 4.25 -1.29
N MET A 356 13.91 4.06 -2.06
CA MET A 356 13.91 3.22 -3.25
C MET A 356 14.93 3.70 -4.30
N VAL A 357 14.89 4.98 -4.64
CA VAL A 357 15.84 5.60 -5.58
C VAL A 357 17.27 5.42 -5.08
N ARG A 358 17.54 5.70 -3.81
CA ARG A 358 18.88 5.56 -3.24
C ARG A 358 19.37 4.12 -3.28
N SER A 359 18.52 3.17 -2.94
CA SER A 359 18.84 1.75 -3.01
C SER A 359 19.21 1.32 -4.43
N PHE A 360 18.45 1.75 -5.43
CA PHE A 360 18.74 1.45 -6.84
C PHE A 360 20.03 2.11 -7.34
N VAL A 361 20.27 3.39 -7.00
CA VAL A 361 21.54 4.08 -7.28
C VAL A 361 22.72 3.34 -6.65
N ASP A 362 22.56 2.87 -5.43
CA ASP A 362 23.60 2.18 -4.67
C ASP A 362 23.76 0.69 -5.08
N GLY A 363 22.92 0.16 -5.96
CA GLY A 363 22.90 -1.25 -6.33
C GLY A 363 22.57 -2.16 -5.15
N LYS A 364 21.81 -1.66 -4.19
CA LYS A 364 21.39 -2.38 -2.98
C LYS A 364 19.91 -2.71 -3.04
N ARG A 365 19.55 -3.82 -2.43
CA ARG A 365 18.16 -4.19 -2.26
C ARG A 365 17.48 -3.21 -1.30
N PRO A 366 16.28 -2.67 -1.63
CA PRO A 366 15.49 -1.87 -0.71
C PRO A 366 15.10 -2.62 0.57
N GLU A 367 14.84 -1.88 1.64
CA GLU A 367 14.34 -2.42 2.91
C GLU A 367 12.99 -3.11 2.72
N GLU A 368 12.07 -2.47 2.00
CA GLU A 368 10.84 -3.09 1.53
C GLU A 368 11.00 -3.51 0.06
N ASN A 369 10.84 -4.79 -0.22
CA ASN A 369 11.09 -5.40 -1.52
C ASN A 369 10.02 -6.46 -1.85
N PHE A 370 10.05 -7.05 -3.04
CA PHE A 370 9.02 -8.01 -3.46
C PHE A 370 8.94 -9.26 -2.58
N SER A 371 10.00 -9.65 -1.86
CA SER A 371 9.88 -10.73 -0.89
C SER A 371 9.01 -10.32 0.31
N ASP A 372 9.08 -9.05 0.71
CA ASP A 372 8.22 -8.50 1.77
C ASP A 372 6.77 -8.45 1.29
N GLY A 373 6.55 -7.98 0.07
CA GLY A 373 5.23 -8.00 -0.57
C GLY A 373 4.62 -9.40 -0.70
N VAL A 374 5.44 -10.44 -1.00
CA VAL A 374 5.00 -11.85 -0.99
C VAL A 374 4.56 -12.27 0.40
N ASN A 375 5.38 -12.02 1.42
CA ASN A 375 5.07 -12.39 2.81
C ASN A 375 3.81 -11.69 3.33
N VAL A 376 3.64 -10.41 3.01
CA VAL A 376 2.40 -9.67 3.32
C VAL A 376 1.22 -10.35 2.64
N THR A 377 1.31 -10.62 1.34
CA THR A 377 0.22 -11.28 0.59
C THR A 377 -0.12 -12.66 1.18
N GLU A 378 0.89 -13.44 1.62
CA GLU A 378 0.66 -14.73 2.29
C GLU A 378 -0.16 -14.57 3.59
N LEU A 379 0.14 -13.54 4.39
CA LEU A 379 -0.62 -13.24 5.62
C LEU A 379 -2.05 -12.78 5.32
N LEU A 380 -2.25 -11.94 4.30
CA LEU A 380 -3.58 -11.51 3.88
C LEU A 380 -4.43 -12.70 3.40
N MET A 381 -3.84 -13.58 2.59
CA MET A 381 -4.56 -14.78 2.12
C MET A 381 -4.85 -15.75 3.26
N ALA A 382 -3.95 -15.88 4.24
CA ALA A 382 -4.21 -16.65 5.46
C ALA A 382 -5.33 -16.01 6.30
N ALA A 383 -5.40 -14.68 6.38
CA ALA A 383 -6.51 -13.98 7.04
C ALA A 383 -7.85 -14.25 6.35
N TYR A 384 -7.92 -14.22 5.01
CA TYR A 384 -9.11 -14.64 4.28
C TYR A 384 -9.48 -16.11 4.55
N MET A 385 -8.50 -17.02 4.54
CA MET A 385 -8.76 -18.43 4.86
C MET A 385 -9.31 -18.61 6.28
N SER A 386 -8.82 -17.84 7.24
CA SER A 386 -9.33 -17.83 8.61
C SER A 386 -10.76 -17.31 8.66
N ALA A 387 -11.04 -16.17 8.04
CA ALA A 387 -12.36 -15.57 8.00
C ALA A 387 -13.40 -16.46 7.28
N GLU A 388 -13.04 -17.07 6.14
CA GLU A 388 -13.93 -17.97 5.40
C GLU A 388 -14.21 -19.29 6.13
N ARG A 389 -13.28 -19.74 6.99
CA ARG A 389 -13.41 -20.99 7.77
C ARG A 389 -13.92 -20.77 9.19
N ASP A 390 -14.10 -19.52 9.60
CA ASP A 390 -14.52 -19.08 10.95
C ASP A 390 -13.67 -19.75 12.05
N ARG A 391 -12.37 -19.76 11.87
CA ARG A 391 -11.41 -20.36 12.85
C ARG A 391 -10.00 -19.82 12.69
N THR A 392 -9.28 -19.85 13.80
CA THR A 392 -7.82 -19.65 13.79
C THR A 392 -7.14 -20.76 12.95
N ILE A 393 -6.18 -20.38 12.11
CA ILE A 393 -5.43 -21.31 11.28
C ILE A 393 -3.93 -21.23 11.58
N PRO A 394 -3.19 -22.37 11.50
CA PRO A 394 -1.74 -22.35 11.57
C PRO A 394 -1.15 -21.66 10.34
N PHE A 395 0.04 -21.09 10.47
CA PHE A 395 0.75 -20.45 9.37
C PHE A 395 2.07 -21.17 9.06
N PRO A 396 2.40 -21.43 7.78
CA PRO A 396 1.54 -21.25 6.61
C PRO A 396 0.46 -22.36 6.51
N PRO A 397 -0.78 -22.01 6.14
CA PRO A 397 -1.82 -23.04 5.97
C PRO A 397 -1.62 -23.85 4.69
N PRO A 398 -2.03 -25.14 4.68
CA PRO A 398 -2.02 -25.94 3.47
C PRO A 398 -2.86 -25.31 2.35
N GLY A 399 -2.31 -25.30 1.13
CA GLY A 399 -2.99 -24.78 -0.06
C GLY A 399 -2.96 -23.25 -0.21
N LEU A 400 -2.16 -22.54 0.60
CA LEU A 400 -2.06 -21.08 0.57
C LEU A 400 -1.71 -20.53 -0.82
N ASP A 401 -0.76 -21.15 -1.51
CA ASP A 401 -0.29 -20.70 -2.85
C ASP A 401 -1.38 -20.72 -3.92
N ALA A 402 -2.32 -21.64 -3.81
CA ALA A 402 -3.43 -21.78 -4.76
C ALA A 402 -4.71 -21.08 -4.31
N PHE A 403 -4.71 -20.52 -3.10
CA PHE A 403 -5.91 -19.94 -2.52
C PHE A 403 -6.28 -18.62 -3.20
N VAL A 404 -7.56 -18.49 -3.52
CA VAL A 404 -8.18 -17.24 -4.00
C VAL A 404 -9.43 -17.01 -3.16
N PRO A 405 -9.58 -15.87 -2.50
CA PRO A 405 -10.73 -15.58 -1.65
C PRO A 405 -12.07 -15.68 -2.39
N ALA A 406 -13.13 -16.05 -1.69
CA ALA A 406 -14.47 -16.13 -2.27
C ALA A 406 -14.92 -14.79 -2.86
N VAL A 407 -14.55 -13.68 -2.22
CA VAL A 407 -14.79 -12.32 -2.71
C VAL A 407 -14.08 -12.06 -4.05
N ALA A 408 -12.82 -12.47 -4.18
CA ALA A 408 -12.07 -12.34 -5.42
C ALA A 408 -12.59 -13.27 -6.55
N ARG A 409 -13.30 -14.33 -6.20
CA ARG A 409 -14.00 -15.21 -7.15
C ARG A 409 -15.41 -14.72 -7.49
N GLY A 410 -15.88 -13.61 -6.90
CA GLY A 410 -17.26 -13.13 -7.04
C GLY A 410 -18.30 -14.06 -6.44
N LYS A 411 -17.93 -14.91 -5.49
CA LYS A 411 -18.77 -15.95 -4.85
C LYS A 411 -19.05 -15.69 -3.37
N TRP A 412 -18.54 -14.61 -2.84
CA TRP A 412 -18.75 -14.29 -1.44
C TRP A 412 -20.17 -13.81 -1.15
N ASN A 413 -20.75 -14.33 -0.08
CA ASN A 413 -22.08 -13.93 0.38
C ASN A 413 -22.00 -13.59 1.88
N PRO A 414 -22.06 -12.31 2.24
CA PRO A 414 -21.96 -11.88 3.63
C PRO A 414 -23.13 -12.32 4.51
N LYS A 415 -24.25 -12.78 3.90
CA LYS A 415 -25.44 -13.26 4.62
C LYS A 415 -25.43 -14.78 4.87
N LYS A 416 -24.50 -15.49 4.28
CA LYS A 416 -24.30 -16.93 4.51
C LYS A 416 -23.05 -17.11 5.33
N ARG A 417 -23.23 -17.43 6.60
CA ARG A 417 -22.22 -18.03 7.45
C ARG A 417 -22.30 -19.54 7.34
#